data_8cc21e623352f5f0ca4d47854db98f39
#
_entry.id   8cc21e623352f5f0ca4d47854db98f39
#
_cell.length_a   1.000
_cell.length_b   1.000
_cell.length_c   1.000
_cell.angle_alpha   90.00
_cell.angle_beta   90.00
_cell.angle_gamma   90.00
#
_symmetry.space_group_name_H-M   'P 1'
#
loop_
_entity.id
_entity.type
_entity.pdbx_description
1 polymer ?
#
loop_
_entity_poly.entity_id
_entity_poly.type
_entity_poly.pdbx_seq_one_letter_code
_entity_poly.pdbx_strand_id
1 'polypeptide(L)'
;MSTKIKYLSVVSLIVAVLGSLVAWRIISNARLADARHVMPPLPVDTTLAVIKPMPIQLTAVGQVQSEHTVLVQPQVSGMLQRVYFHEGQYVHAGQRLFLIDPAPFQAALASAKAAYLTAKAQADREAPLAAKDYVAPQAYESAAAAATQAKAALQQAEINLSYTTIRSPINGLTGSLTVRAGNLVSPTAATPLVTINQMQPILVQFDIPQQFLPRVLRYDAQHSIRVFVSREDGSGDLGEGDLVFIDNSVNNSTGTVMLKARIPNQATQLWPGQYVNVNMRLAIQPDAVVVPQTAVQTGQNGNFVYTIVNQRAVIEAVTEDRQVGDEAVIAKGLKAGETVITRVPRTLRNNMPVSVNRTTSAPGSPTSP
;
A
#
# COMPACT_ATOMS: atom_id res chain seq x y z
N MET A 1 -104.65 -19.77 -43.99
CA MET A 1 -103.56 -18.79 -44.16
C MET A 1 -103.01 -18.29 -42.81
N SER A 2 -103.24 -18.92 -41.68
CA SER A 2 -102.96 -18.36 -40.36
C SER A 2 -101.75 -18.98 -39.57
N THR A 3 -101.26 -20.16 -40.00
CA THR A 3 -100.21 -20.88 -39.25
C THR A 3 -98.79 -20.52 -39.69
N LYS A 4 -98.58 -20.15 -40.93
CA LYS A 4 -97.20 -19.78 -41.42
C LYS A 4 -96.72 -18.44 -40.89
N ILE A 5 -97.62 -17.50 -40.59
CA ILE A 5 -97.23 -16.17 -40.08
C ILE A 5 -96.76 -16.25 -38.61
N LYS A 6 -97.35 -17.16 -37.80
CA LYS A 6 -96.91 -17.37 -36.38
C LYS A 6 -95.54 -18.03 -36.27
N TYR A 7 -95.16 -18.92 -37.20
CA TYR A 7 -93.83 -19.51 -37.23
C TYR A 7 -92.76 -18.49 -37.63
N LEU A 8 -93.06 -17.56 -38.52
CA LEU A 8 -92.12 -16.54 -38.97
C LEU A 8 -91.82 -15.52 -37.87
N SER A 9 -92.81 -15.16 -37.05
CA SER A 9 -92.66 -14.25 -35.89
C SER A 9 -91.86 -14.89 -34.77
N VAL A 10 -92.04 -16.18 -34.51
CA VAL A 10 -91.31 -16.91 -33.49
C VAL A 10 -89.79 -17.07 -33.88
N VAL A 11 -89.55 -17.37 -35.17
CA VAL A 11 -88.18 -17.48 -35.67
C VAL A 11 -87.49 -16.11 -35.64
N SER A 12 -88.17 -15.04 -36.01
CA SER A 12 -87.64 -13.67 -35.92
C SER A 12 -87.32 -13.27 -34.46
N LEU A 13 -88.17 -13.66 -33.51
CA LEU A 13 -87.89 -13.39 -32.07
C LEU A 13 -86.71 -14.16 -31.57
N ILE A 14 -86.51 -15.42 -31.92
CA ILE A 14 -85.36 -16.26 -31.55
C ILE A 14 -84.08 -15.70 -32.14
N VAL A 15 -84.06 -15.27 -33.40
CA VAL A 15 -82.92 -14.63 -34.05
C VAL A 15 -82.54 -13.31 -33.36
N ALA A 16 -83.55 -12.50 -32.96
CA ALA A 16 -83.30 -11.24 -32.25
C ALA A 16 -82.74 -11.48 -30.82
N VAL A 17 -83.22 -12.51 -30.10
CA VAL A 17 -82.70 -12.88 -28.80
C VAL A 17 -81.28 -13.46 -28.90
N LEU A 18 -81.03 -14.31 -29.90
CA LEU A 18 -79.64 -14.81 -30.14
C LEU A 18 -78.67 -13.70 -30.54
N GLY A 19 -79.13 -12.78 -31.39
CA GLY A 19 -78.34 -11.62 -31.82
C GLY A 19 -78.05 -10.70 -30.63
N SER A 20 -79.00 -10.46 -29.73
CA SER A 20 -78.74 -9.67 -28.50
C SER A 20 -77.87 -10.36 -27.51
N LEU A 21 -77.92 -11.67 -27.34
CA LEU A 21 -77.03 -12.48 -26.53
C LEU A 21 -75.62 -12.49 -27.08
N VAL A 22 -75.42 -12.60 -28.35
CA VAL A 22 -74.10 -12.53 -29.00
C VAL A 22 -73.51 -11.13 -28.89
N ALA A 23 -74.32 -10.08 -29.16
CA ALA A 23 -73.89 -8.70 -29.00
C ALA A 23 -73.52 -8.39 -27.48
N TRP A 24 -74.33 -8.87 -26.55
CA TRP A 24 -74.01 -8.72 -25.14
C TRP A 24 -72.72 -9.46 -24.73
N ARG A 25 -72.50 -10.65 -25.26
CA ARG A 25 -71.28 -11.42 -25.03
C ARG A 25 -70.04 -10.81 -25.67
N ILE A 26 -70.15 -10.20 -26.84
CA ILE A 26 -69.05 -9.46 -27.47
C ILE A 26 -68.73 -8.20 -26.70
N ILE A 27 -69.74 -7.44 -26.26
CA ILE A 27 -69.54 -6.22 -25.45
C ILE A 27 -69.01 -6.55 -24.03
N SER A 28 -69.48 -7.63 -23.40
CA SER A 28 -68.97 -8.06 -22.12
C SER A 28 -67.51 -8.57 -22.23
N ASN A 29 -67.17 -9.33 -23.25
CA ASN A 29 -65.80 -9.75 -23.50
C ASN A 29 -64.86 -8.57 -23.87
N ALA A 30 -65.36 -7.59 -24.63
CA ALA A 30 -64.61 -6.36 -24.93
C ALA A 30 -64.34 -5.54 -23.64
N ARG A 31 -65.30 -5.48 -22.73
CA ARG A 31 -65.10 -4.83 -21.39
C ARG A 31 -64.13 -5.59 -20.48
N LEU A 32 -64.06 -6.91 -20.57
CA LEU A 32 -63.11 -7.75 -19.83
C LEU A 32 -61.70 -7.69 -20.48
N ALA A 33 -61.60 -7.51 -21.77
CA ALA A 33 -60.33 -7.33 -22.47
C ALA A 33 -59.69 -5.94 -22.20
N ASP A 34 -60.49 -4.92 -21.91
CA ASP A 34 -60.05 -3.57 -21.60
C ASP A 34 -59.70 -3.38 -20.09
N ALA A 35 -59.95 -4.38 -19.26
CA ALA A 35 -59.33 -4.51 -17.96
C ALA A 35 -57.85 -4.85 -18.17
N ARG A 36 -57.07 -3.84 -18.61
CA ARG A 36 -55.60 -3.90 -18.56
C ARG A 36 -55.23 -4.47 -17.20
N HIS A 37 -54.50 -5.59 -17.19
CA HIS A 37 -53.89 -6.09 -15.98
C HIS A 37 -52.94 -4.98 -15.49
N VAL A 38 -53.46 -4.06 -14.68
CA VAL A 38 -52.67 -3.11 -13.92
C VAL A 38 -51.93 -3.96 -12.92
N MET A 39 -50.74 -4.42 -13.28
CA MET A 39 -49.88 -5.10 -12.30
C MET A 39 -49.76 -4.18 -11.09
N PRO A 40 -50.04 -4.68 -9.90
CA PRO A 40 -49.86 -3.87 -8.67
C PRO A 40 -48.40 -3.38 -8.64
N PRO A 41 -48.17 -2.11 -8.27
CA PRO A 41 -46.82 -1.57 -8.24
C PRO A 41 -45.97 -2.36 -7.28
N LEU A 42 -44.80 -2.80 -7.75
CA LEU A 42 -43.85 -3.59 -6.95
C LEU A 42 -43.14 -2.67 -5.94
N PRO A 43 -43.18 -2.98 -4.62
CA PRO A 43 -42.49 -2.18 -3.63
C PRO A 43 -40.96 -2.35 -3.78
N VAL A 44 -40.23 -1.23 -3.87
CA VAL A 44 -38.78 -1.20 -4.06
C VAL A 44 -38.13 -0.21 -3.10
N ASP A 45 -36.95 -0.56 -2.62
CA ASP A 45 -36.10 0.35 -1.85
C ASP A 45 -35.26 1.20 -2.79
N THR A 46 -35.17 2.49 -2.52
CA THR A 46 -34.49 3.43 -3.41
C THR A 46 -33.50 4.33 -2.66
N THR A 47 -32.53 4.86 -3.40
CA THR A 47 -31.66 5.93 -2.94
C THR A 47 -31.46 6.95 -4.06
N LEU A 48 -30.94 8.13 -3.71
CA LEU A 48 -30.54 9.12 -4.70
C LEU A 48 -29.09 8.92 -5.11
N ALA A 49 -28.80 9.09 -6.39
CA ALA A 49 -27.43 9.26 -6.86
C ALA A 49 -26.92 10.61 -6.35
N VAL A 50 -25.85 10.59 -5.57
CA VAL A 50 -25.29 11.80 -4.93
C VAL A 50 -23.92 12.12 -5.51
N ILE A 51 -23.59 13.42 -5.52
CA ILE A 51 -22.22 13.87 -5.78
C ILE A 51 -21.49 13.91 -4.44
N LYS A 52 -20.37 13.22 -4.34
CA LYS A 52 -19.47 13.35 -3.19
C LYS A 52 -18.01 13.16 -3.60
N PRO A 53 -17.07 13.72 -2.82
CA PRO A 53 -15.65 13.50 -3.05
C PRO A 53 -15.30 12.02 -2.82
N MET A 54 -14.73 11.37 -3.84
CA MET A 54 -14.33 9.95 -3.79
C MET A 54 -12.86 9.79 -4.08
N PRO A 55 -12.12 8.98 -3.29
CA PRO A 55 -10.71 8.75 -3.51
C PRO A 55 -10.49 7.94 -4.80
N ILE A 56 -9.44 8.32 -5.53
CA ILE A 56 -8.84 7.51 -6.57
C ILE A 56 -7.70 6.76 -5.90
N GLN A 57 -7.84 5.47 -5.73
CA GLN A 57 -6.89 4.66 -4.97
C GLN A 57 -6.51 3.38 -5.72
N LEU A 58 -5.31 2.90 -5.43
CA LEU A 58 -4.82 1.59 -5.85
C LEU A 58 -4.49 0.77 -4.61
N THR A 59 -4.93 -0.46 -4.60
CA THR A 59 -4.62 -1.41 -3.52
C THR A 59 -3.60 -2.43 -4.00
N ALA A 60 -2.67 -2.78 -3.14
CA ALA A 60 -1.65 -3.79 -3.38
C ALA A 60 -1.29 -4.49 -2.07
N VAL A 61 -0.67 -5.66 -2.17
CA VAL A 61 0.00 -6.29 -1.03
C VAL A 61 1.44 -5.79 -1.00
N GLY A 62 1.88 -5.32 0.15
CA GLY A 62 3.24 -4.86 0.37
C GLY A 62 3.99 -5.71 1.38
N GLN A 63 5.31 -5.60 1.34
CA GLN A 63 6.21 -6.17 2.33
C GLN A 63 6.97 -5.05 3.05
N VAL A 64 6.97 -5.11 4.35
CA VAL A 64 7.69 -4.17 5.21
C VAL A 64 9.20 -4.45 5.13
N GLN A 65 10.01 -3.41 4.96
CA GLN A 65 11.46 -3.48 4.91
C GLN A 65 12.08 -2.39 5.78
N SER A 66 13.20 -2.69 6.42
CA SER A 66 14.01 -1.63 7.05
C SER A 66 14.60 -0.69 5.99
N GLU A 67 14.62 0.60 6.25
CA GLU A 67 15.33 1.55 5.38
C GLU A 67 16.84 1.27 5.39
N HIS A 68 17.38 0.95 6.58
CA HIS A 68 18.77 0.53 6.74
C HIS A 68 18.85 -0.75 7.57
N THR A 69 19.50 -1.76 7.02
CA THR A 69 19.88 -3.01 7.68
C THR A 69 21.39 -3.11 7.70
N VAL A 70 21.98 -3.26 8.86
CA VAL A 70 23.42 -3.40 9.01
C VAL A 70 23.77 -4.76 9.60
N LEU A 71 24.61 -5.49 8.88
CA LEU A 71 25.23 -6.72 9.33
C LEU A 71 26.54 -6.37 10.03
N VAL A 72 26.57 -6.40 11.35
CA VAL A 72 27.74 -6.04 12.14
C VAL A 72 28.75 -7.17 12.08
N GLN A 73 29.93 -6.87 11.52
CA GLN A 73 31.06 -7.81 11.37
C GLN A 73 32.30 -7.24 12.06
N PRO A 74 33.20 -8.10 12.58
CA PRO A 74 34.49 -7.67 13.12
C PRO A 74 35.40 -7.26 11.96
N GLN A 75 36.28 -6.26 12.20
CA GLN A 75 37.30 -5.86 11.24
C GLN A 75 38.70 -6.43 11.59
N VAL A 76 38.84 -6.98 12.81
CA VAL A 76 40.05 -7.67 13.29
C VAL A 76 39.67 -9.01 13.88
N SER A 77 40.59 -9.97 13.81
CA SER A 77 40.41 -11.28 14.44
C SER A 77 40.83 -11.22 15.91
N GLY A 78 40.07 -11.90 16.77
CA GLY A 78 40.40 -12.01 18.20
C GLY A 78 39.27 -12.65 19.00
N MET A 79 39.55 -12.89 20.29
CA MET A 79 38.55 -13.44 21.21
C MET A 79 37.54 -12.35 21.58
N LEU A 80 36.23 -12.64 21.48
CA LEU A 80 35.16 -11.75 21.91
C LEU A 80 35.16 -11.71 23.47
N GLN A 81 35.60 -10.60 24.05
CA GLN A 81 35.73 -10.48 25.49
C GLN A 81 34.39 -10.12 26.16
N ARG A 82 33.60 -9.23 25.54
CA ARG A 82 32.36 -8.73 26.14
C ARG A 82 31.33 -8.31 25.08
N VAL A 83 30.06 -8.51 25.43
CA VAL A 83 28.87 -8.00 24.72
C VAL A 83 28.21 -6.98 25.65
N TYR A 84 27.82 -5.79 25.12
CA TYR A 84 27.31 -4.65 25.89
C TYR A 84 25.82 -4.40 25.72
N PHE A 85 25.10 -5.28 25.06
CA PHE A 85 23.67 -5.17 24.83
C PHE A 85 23.00 -6.53 25.01
N HIS A 86 21.65 -6.55 25.00
CA HIS A 86 20.85 -7.76 25.00
C HIS A 86 20.19 -7.93 23.62
N GLU A 87 19.88 -9.16 23.25
CA GLU A 87 19.12 -9.46 22.03
C GLU A 87 17.77 -8.75 22.06
N GLY A 88 17.36 -8.15 20.92
CA GLY A 88 16.12 -7.38 20.83
C GLY A 88 16.19 -5.99 21.51
N GLN A 89 17.37 -5.54 21.92
CA GLN A 89 17.52 -4.19 22.49
C GLN A 89 17.60 -3.14 21.40
N TYR A 90 16.99 -1.98 21.63
CA TYR A 90 17.19 -0.80 20.80
C TYR A 90 18.56 -0.17 21.12
N VAL A 91 19.36 0.08 20.09
CA VAL A 91 20.71 0.67 20.21
C VAL A 91 20.80 1.96 19.40
N HIS A 92 21.69 2.86 19.85
CA HIS A 92 21.95 4.14 19.20
C HIS A 92 23.24 4.10 18.39
N ALA A 93 23.33 4.92 17.36
CA ALA A 93 24.57 5.10 16.60
C ALA A 93 25.71 5.52 17.55
N GLY A 94 26.89 4.87 17.40
CA GLY A 94 28.06 5.05 18.29
C GLY A 94 28.04 4.24 19.58
N GLN A 95 26.90 3.61 19.95
CA GLN A 95 26.82 2.76 21.14
C GLN A 95 27.75 1.57 21.00
N ARG A 96 28.50 1.23 22.08
CA ARG A 96 29.35 0.04 22.12
C ARG A 96 28.50 -1.21 22.09
N LEU A 97 28.84 -2.13 21.18
CA LEU A 97 28.16 -3.42 21.02
C LEU A 97 29.03 -4.56 21.52
N PHE A 98 30.29 -4.62 21.06
CA PHE A 98 31.21 -5.71 21.36
C PHE A 98 32.59 -5.17 21.68
N LEU A 99 33.33 -5.96 22.49
CA LEU A 99 34.75 -5.75 22.76
C LEU A 99 35.49 -7.05 22.42
N ILE A 100 36.37 -6.98 21.43
CA ILE A 100 37.39 -7.99 21.14
C ILE A 100 38.55 -7.76 22.12
N ASP A 101 39.24 -8.79 22.55
CA ASP A 101 40.40 -8.67 23.46
C ASP A 101 41.40 -7.64 22.92
N PRO A 102 41.55 -6.48 23.60
CA PRO A 102 42.42 -5.41 23.13
C PRO A 102 43.91 -5.63 23.46
N ALA A 103 44.24 -6.59 24.36
CA ALA A 103 45.61 -6.73 24.90
C ALA A 103 46.68 -6.94 23.79
N PRO A 104 46.50 -7.81 22.78
CA PRO A 104 47.47 -7.96 21.71
C PRO A 104 47.65 -6.68 20.88
N PHE A 105 46.57 -5.95 20.66
CA PHE A 105 46.59 -4.71 19.88
C PHE A 105 47.22 -3.55 20.67
N GLN A 106 47.01 -3.49 21.98
CA GLN A 106 47.69 -2.52 22.87
C GLN A 106 49.20 -2.76 22.90
N ALA A 107 49.64 -4.02 22.96
CA ALA A 107 51.06 -4.35 22.87
C ALA A 107 51.67 -3.95 21.54
N ALA A 108 50.97 -4.23 20.41
CA ALA A 108 51.41 -3.80 19.06
C ALA A 108 51.48 -2.28 18.93
N LEU A 109 50.49 -1.56 19.48
CA LEU A 109 50.50 -0.09 19.51
C LEU A 109 51.69 0.46 20.32
N ALA A 110 51.97 -0.10 21.51
CA ALA A 110 53.10 0.32 22.34
C ALA A 110 54.43 0.11 21.59
N SER A 111 54.62 -1.01 20.91
CA SER A 111 55.80 -1.31 20.09
C SER A 111 55.95 -0.34 18.92
N ALA A 112 54.89 -0.11 18.13
CA ALA A 112 54.91 0.82 17.02
C ALA A 112 55.19 2.26 17.45
N LYS A 113 54.66 2.68 18.63
CA LYS A 113 54.90 3.99 19.23
C LYS A 113 56.37 4.17 19.61
N ALA A 114 56.97 3.16 20.24
CA ALA A 114 58.40 3.19 20.57
C ALA A 114 59.30 3.30 19.34
N ALA A 115 59.00 2.53 18.28
CA ALA A 115 59.72 2.58 17.03
C ALA A 115 59.59 3.98 16.35
N TYR A 116 58.39 4.57 16.32
CA TYR A 116 58.23 5.93 15.80
C TYR A 116 58.99 6.97 16.62
N LEU A 117 58.95 6.92 17.93
CA LEU A 117 59.66 7.87 18.78
C LEU A 117 61.17 7.79 18.56
N THR A 118 61.76 6.58 18.38
CA THR A 118 63.16 6.37 18.09
C THR A 118 63.51 6.93 16.71
N ALA A 119 62.79 6.59 15.65
CA ALA A 119 63.01 7.08 14.29
C ALA A 119 62.87 8.61 14.22
N LYS A 120 61.85 9.16 14.85
CA LYS A 120 61.62 10.60 14.92
C LYS A 120 62.78 11.32 15.61
N ALA A 121 63.25 10.82 16.77
CA ALA A 121 64.38 11.40 17.50
C ALA A 121 65.68 11.38 16.67
N GLN A 122 65.87 10.36 15.82
CA GLN A 122 67.01 10.32 14.89
C GLN A 122 66.90 11.40 13.83
N ALA A 123 65.73 11.50 13.14
CA ALA A 123 65.46 12.54 12.13
C ALA A 123 65.61 13.96 12.71
N ASP A 124 65.04 14.19 13.93
CA ASP A 124 65.11 15.48 14.63
C ASP A 124 66.58 15.87 15.02
N ARG A 125 67.47 14.90 15.30
CA ARG A 125 68.90 15.14 15.50
C ARG A 125 69.68 15.44 14.21
N GLU A 126 69.37 14.75 13.14
CA GLU A 126 70.06 14.90 11.85
C GLU A 126 69.64 16.17 11.10
N ALA A 127 68.40 16.63 11.27
CA ALA A 127 67.88 17.81 10.61
C ALA A 127 68.76 19.08 10.77
N PRO A 128 69.15 19.50 12.02
CA PRO A 128 70.00 20.68 12.23
C PRO A 128 71.49 20.46 11.80
N LEU A 129 71.93 19.19 11.78
CA LEU A 129 73.27 18.85 11.31
C LEU A 129 73.40 18.91 9.77
N ALA A 130 72.37 18.41 9.07
CA ALA A 130 72.29 18.54 7.64
C ALA A 130 72.16 20.00 7.17
N ALA A 131 71.37 20.81 7.90
CA ALA A 131 71.24 22.24 7.61
C ALA A 131 72.54 23.03 7.78
N LYS A 132 73.56 22.47 8.48
CA LYS A 132 74.90 23.05 8.68
C LYS A 132 75.99 22.32 7.89
N ASP A 133 75.62 21.43 6.96
CA ASP A 133 76.52 20.59 6.16
C ASP A 133 77.47 19.67 6.99
N TYR A 134 77.08 19.35 8.25
CA TYR A 134 77.86 18.46 9.11
C TYR A 134 77.59 16.96 8.84
N VAL A 135 76.50 16.65 8.14
CA VAL A 135 76.15 15.30 7.68
C VAL A 135 75.70 15.37 6.23
N ALA A 136 75.82 14.28 5.49
CA ALA A 136 75.38 14.21 4.12
C ALA A 136 73.85 14.39 4.03
N PRO A 137 73.27 15.18 3.13
CA PRO A 137 71.81 15.38 2.98
C PRO A 137 71.04 14.06 2.89
N GLN A 138 71.65 13.04 2.27
CA GLN A 138 71.08 11.70 2.14
C GLN A 138 70.85 11.00 3.51
N ALA A 139 71.70 11.29 4.52
CA ALA A 139 71.51 10.71 5.85
C ALA A 139 70.23 11.24 6.53
N TYR A 140 70.02 12.56 6.45
CA TYR A 140 68.75 13.18 6.94
C TYR A 140 67.53 12.69 6.17
N GLU A 141 67.63 12.63 4.82
CA GLU A 141 66.49 12.13 4.00
C GLU A 141 66.15 10.70 4.38
N SER A 142 67.14 9.84 4.60
CA SER A 142 66.96 8.46 5.05
C SER A 142 66.28 8.38 6.46
N ALA A 143 66.76 9.19 7.41
CA ALA A 143 66.17 9.26 8.74
C ALA A 143 64.75 9.80 8.74
N ALA A 144 64.48 10.82 7.92
CA ALA A 144 63.13 11.38 7.73
C ALA A 144 62.16 10.37 7.09
N ALA A 145 62.65 9.61 6.09
CA ALA A 145 61.86 8.53 5.47
C ALA A 145 61.55 7.41 6.50
N ALA A 146 62.52 7.01 7.30
CA ALA A 146 62.33 6.01 8.39
C ALA A 146 61.33 6.49 9.46
N ALA A 147 61.36 7.76 9.82
CA ALA A 147 60.38 8.35 10.77
C ALA A 147 58.97 8.37 10.17
N THR A 148 58.86 8.67 8.87
CA THR A 148 57.58 8.66 8.16
C THR A 148 56.99 7.24 8.05
N GLN A 149 57.83 6.24 7.77
CA GLN A 149 57.43 4.83 7.75
C GLN A 149 56.95 4.35 9.13
N ALA A 150 57.74 4.67 10.21
CA ALA A 150 57.37 4.32 11.57
C ALA A 150 56.07 5.01 12.04
N LYS A 151 55.83 6.27 11.59
CA LYS A 151 54.58 6.98 11.83
C LYS A 151 53.36 6.26 11.18
N ALA A 152 53.52 5.79 9.95
CA ALA A 152 52.47 5.03 9.25
C ALA A 152 52.16 3.71 9.99
N ALA A 153 53.22 3.01 10.47
CA ALA A 153 53.04 1.79 11.29
C ALA A 153 52.31 2.06 12.63
N LEU A 154 52.61 3.19 13.29
CA LEU A 154 51.89 3.63 14.49
C LEU A 154 50.41 3.89 14.20
N GLN A 155 50.09 4.62 13.14
CA GLN A 155 48.70 4.88 12.72
C GLN A 155 47.94 3.59 12.42
N GLN A 156 48.57 2.62 11.78
CA GLN A 156 47.96 1.32 11.51
C GLN A 156 47.64 0.57 12.81
N ALA A 157 48.54 0.60 13.81
CA ALA A 157 48.33 -0.03 15.11
C ALA A 157 47.20 0.66 15.90
N GLU A 158 47.08 2.00 15.82
CA GLU A 158 45.97 2.77 16.41
C GLU A 158 44.63 2.38 15.80
N ILE A 159 44.55 2.27 14.48
CA ILE A 159 43.36 1.85 13.74
C ILE A 159 42.96 0.43 14.16
N ASN A 160 43.90 -0.51 14.15
CA ASN A 160 43.62 -1.91 14.55
C ASN A 160 43.11 -2.00 16.01
N LEU A 161 43.65 -1.21 16.94
CA LEU A 161 43.14 -1.12 18.29
C LEU A 161 41.73 -0.53 18.35
N SER A 162 41.43 0.48 17.52
CA SER A 162 40.09 1.05 17.45
C SER A 162 39.04 0.02 17.02
N TYR A 163 39.40 -0.88 16.11
CA TYR A 163 38.52 -1.95 15.60
C TYR A 163 38.21 -3.03 16.63
N THR A 164 38.93 -3.11 17.74
CA THR A 164 38.60 -4.02 18.86
C THR A 164 37.29 -3.62 19.58
N THR A 165 36.92 -2.34 19.50
CA THR A 165 35.65 -1.85 20.05
C THR A 165 34.64 -1.66 18.92
N ILE A 166 33.73 -2.60 18.77
CA ILE A 166 32.67 -2.56 17.73
C ILE A 166 31.51 -1.71 18.24
N ARG A 167 31.10 -0.73 17.43
CA ARG A 167 29.97 0.18 17.70
C ARG A 167 28.86 0.06 16.67
N SER A 168 27.65 0.43 17.07
CA SER A 168 26.54 0.51 16.12
C SER A 168 26.74 1.69 15.17
N PRO A 169 26.65 1.48 13.85
CA PRO A 169 26.70 2.57 12.88
C PRO A 169 25.35 3.30 12.73
N ILE A 170 24.25 2.69 13.16
CA ILE A 170 22.88 3.22 13.01
C ILE A 170 22.10 3.13 14.32
N ASN A 171 20.99 3.86 14.38
CA ASN A 171 19.96 3.63 15.40
C ASN A 171 19.07 2.48 14.94
N GLY A 172 18.76 1.52 15.80
CA GLY A 172 17.92 0.40 15.41
C GLY A 172 17.77 -0.67 16.47
N LEU A 173 16.99 -1.68 16.12
CA LEU A 173 16.73 -2.85 16.94
C LEU A 173 17.74 -3.95 16.60
N THR A 174 18.38 -4.53 17.61
CA THR A 174 19.31 -5.65 17.43
C THR A 174 18.54 -6.95 17.26
N GLY A 175 18.99 -7.78 16.34
CA GLY A 175 18.54 -9.17 16.21
C GLY A 175 19.16 -10.11 17.24
N SER A 176 19.10 -11.42 16.94
CA SER A 176 19.74 -12.45 17.73
C SER A 176 21.27 -12.40 17.62
N LEU A 177 21.96 -12.77 18.71
CA LEU A 177 23.42 -12.91 18.75
C LEU A 177 23.85 -14.22 18.11
N THR A 178 24.69 -14.13 17.09
CA THR A 178 25.26 -15.33 16.46
C THR A 178 26.45 -15.86 17.25
N VAL A 179 27.16 -14.98 17.96
CA VAL A 179 28.39 -15.28 18.67
C VAL A 179 28.34 -14.72 20.10
N ARG A 180 28.85 -15.49 21.06
CA ARG A 180 28.87 -15.12 22.48
C ARG A 180 30.30 -14.77 22.96
N ALA A 181 30.37 -14.08 24.11
CA ALA A 181 31.68 -13.85 24.76
C ALA A 181 32.43 -15.17 24.98
N GLY A 182 33.74 -15.14 24.79
CA GLY A 182 34.62 -16.32 24.82
C GLY A 182 34.87 -16.96 23.44
N ASN A 183 34.12 -16.64 22.40
CA ASN A 183 34.34 -17.18 21.08
C ASN A 183 35.36 -16.37 20.27
N LEU A 184 36.10 -17.03 19.39
CA LEU A 184 36.96 -16.39 18.40
C LEU A 184 36.15 -15.82 17.28
N VAL A 185 36.40 -14.54 16.91
CA VAL A 185 35.75 -13.88 15.76
C VAL A 185 36.79 -13.47 14.72
N SER A 186 36.37 -13.43 13.45
CA SER A 186 37.26 -13.10 12.32
C SER A 186 36.50 -12.33 11.25
N PRO A 187 37.12 -11.37 10.54
CA PRO A 187 36.54 -10.66 9.38
C PRO A 187 36.12 -11.59 8.24
N THR A 188 36.72 -12.77 8.13
CA THR A 188 36.44 -13.76 7.10
C THR A 188 35.27 -14.70 7.45
N ALA A 189 34.65 -14.53 8.64
CA ALA A 189 33.50 -15.32 9.03
C ALA A 189 32.29 -14.94 8.15
N ALA A 190 31.60 -15.95 7.61
CA ALA A 190 30.42 -15.75 6.74
C ALA A 190 29.21 -15.19 7.49
N THR A 191 29.16 -15.37 8.82
CA THR A 191 28.03 -14.95 9.66
C THR A 191 28.34 -13.65 10.40
N PRO A 192 27.44 -12.65 10.37
CA PRO A 192 27.60 -11.43 11.16
C PRO A 192 27.47 -11.73 12.67
N LEU A 193 28.03 -10.87 13.50
CA LEU A 193 27.88 -10.95 14.97
C LEU A 193 26.44 -10.67 15.42
N VAL A 194 25.81 -9.68 14.79
CA VAL A 194 24.42 -9.28 14.99
C VAL A 194 23.93 -8.50 13.79
N THR A 195 22.64 -8.60 13.49
CA THR A 195 21.96 -7.73 12.52
C THR A 195 21.26 -6.60 13.26
N ILE A 196 21.36 -5.37 12.76
CA ILE A 196 20.66 -4.20 13.30
C ILE A 196 19.74 -3.67 12.22
N ASN A 197 18.45 -3.61 12.52
CA ASN A 197 17.41 -3.09 11.63
C ASN A 197 16.93 -1.73 12.14
N GLN A 198 16.95 -0.74 11.26
CA GLN A 198 16.27 0.53 11.53
C GLN A 198 14.77 0.31 11.52
N MET A 199 14.10 0.69 12.62
CA MET A 199 12.66 0.52 12.78
C MET A 199 11.87 1.79 12.50
N GLN A 200 12.54 2.95 12.50
CA GLN A 200 11.93 4.27 12.38
C GLN A 200 12.86 5.22 11.57
N PRO A 201 12.38 5.73 10.41
CA PRO A 201 11.23 5.28 9.66
C PRO A 201 11.42 3.89 9.07
N ILE A 202 10.33 3.31 8.51
CA ILE A 202 10.35 2.01 7.85
C ILE A 202 9.82 2.15 6.43
N LEU A 203 10.22 1.25 5.54
CA LEU A 203 9.73 1.21 4.17
C LEU A 203 8.70 0.11 3.99
N VAL A 204 7.72 0.36 3.14
CA VAL A 204 6.81 -0.66 2.62
C VAL A 204 7.02 -0.74 1.13
N GLN A 205 7.49 -1.89 0.66
CA GLN A 205 7.65 -2.19 -0.76
C GLN A 205 6.39 -2.89 -1.26
N PHE A 206 5.89 -2.48 -2.41
CA PHE A 206 4.72 -3.08 -3.07
C PHE A 206 4.80 -2.91 -4.58
N ASP A 207 4.10 -3.78 -5.29
CA ASP A 207 4.11 -3.82 -6.74
C ASP A 207 2.76 -3.40 -7.30
N ILE A 208 2.76 -2.60 -8.37
CA ILE A 208 1.55 -2.23 -9.11
C ILE A 208 1.65 -2.70 -10.56
N PRO A 209 0.54 -3.12 -11.20
CA PRO A 209 0.53 -3.40 -12.64
C PRO A 209 0.97 -2.18 -13.47
N GLN A 210 1.82 -2.41 -14.47
CA GLN A 210 2.41 -1.35 -15.32
C GLN A 210 1.38 -0.42 -15.97
N GLN A 211 0.16 -0.91 -16.21
CA GLN A 211 -0.92 -0.10 -16.80
C GLN A 211 -1.30 1.13 -15.94
N PHE A 212 -1.05 1.08 -14.64
CA PHE A 212 -1.31 2.19 -13.72
C PHE A 212 -0.15 3.19 -13.61
N LEU A 213 1.05 2.82 -14.08
CA LEU A 213 2.24 3.66 -13.97
C LEU A 213 2.06 5.08 -14.55
N PRO A 214 1.50 5.28 -15.77
CA PRO A 214 1.32 6.63 -16.30
C PRO A 214 0.40 7.50 -15.44
N ARG A 215 -0.56 6.87 -14.75
CA ARG A 215 -1.48 7.54 -13.84
C ARG A 215 -0.75 7.93 -12.55
N VAL A 216 0.02 7.02 -11.97
CA VAL A 216 0.84 7.28 -10.77
C VAL A 216 1.82 8.42 -11.02
N LEU A 217 2.59 8.38 -12.10
CA LEU A 217 3.57 9.42 -12.45
C LEU A 217 2.92 10.80 -12.62
N ARG A 218 1.71 10.87 -13.20
CA ARG A 218 0.98 12.13 -13.36
C ARG A 218 0.61 12.75 -12.01
N TYR A 219 0.15 11.94 -11.06
CA TYR A 219 -0.24 12.42 -9.74
C TYR A 219 0.96 12.70 -8.85
N ASP A 220 2.02 11.91 -8.94
CA ASP A 220 3.27 12.11 -8.19
C ASP A 220 3.94 13.45 -8.57
N ALA A 221 3.92 13.83 -9.85
CA ALA A 221 4.44 15.12 -10.31
C ALA A 221 3.69 16.35 -9.77
N GLN A 222 2.47 16.16 -9.30
CA GLN A 222 1.60 17.26 -8.81
C GLN A 222 1.58 17.35 -7.27
N HIS A 223 1.61 16.21 -6.57
CA HIS A 223 1.48 16.13 -5.11
C HIS A 223 2.12 14.84 -4.59
N SER A 224 2.61 14.86 -3.37
CA SER A 224 3.03 13.63 -2.68
C SER A 224 1.86 12.65 -2.58
N ILE A 225 2.05 11.45 -3.11
CA ILE A 225 1.06 10.37 -3.04
C ILE A 225 1.07 9.80 -1.62
N ARG A 226 -0.07 9.86 -0.95
CA ARG A 226 -0.23 9.27 0.40
C ARG A 226 -0.50 7.78 0.30
N VAL A 227 0.17 7.03 1.15
CA VAL A 227 0.07 5.58 1.23
C VAL A 227 -0.38 5.20 2.64
N PHE A 228 -1.47 4.46 2.72
CA PHE A 228 -2.06 3.95 3.95
C PHE A 228 -1.75 2.46 4.05
N VAL A 229 -1.38 2.03 5.23
CA VAL A 229 -0.98 0.65 5.49
C VAL A 229 -1.89 0.04 6.54
N SER A 230 -2.47 -1.11 6.23
CA SER A 230 -3.32 -1.88 7.14
C SER A 230 -2.84 -3.33 7.26
N ARG A 231 -3.40 -4.07 8.22
CA ARG A 231 -3.11 -5.51 8.35
C ARG A 231 -3.53 -6.26 7.10
N GLU A 232 -2.98 -7.46 6.92
CA GLU A 232 -3.27 -8.33 5.78
C GLU A 232 -4.77 -8.66 5.66
N ASP A 233 -5.49 -8.76 6.77
CA ASP A 233 -6.94 -8.96 6.81
C ASP A 233 -7.76 -7.69 6.49
N GLY A 234 -7.08 -6.57 6.21
CA GLY A 234 -7.70 -5.27 5.97
C GLY A 234 -8.18 -4.56 7.24
N SER A 235 -8.03 -5.18 8.42
CA SER A 235 -8.40 -4.60 9.70
C SER A 235 -7.28 -3.73 10.27
N GLY A 236 -7.65 -2.66 10.94
CA GLY A 236 -6.72 -1.81 11.70
C GLY A 236 -5.74 -1.03 10.83
N ASP A 237 -5.64 0.24 11.10
CA ASP A 237 -4.65 1.13 10.49
C ASP A 237 -3.30 0.92 11.21
N LEU A 238 -2.24 0.61 10.44
CA LEU A 238 -0.88 0.45 10.94
C LEU A 238 -0.03 1.71 10.72
N GLY A 239 -0.56 2.68 9.97
CA GLY A 239 0.08 3.96 9.72
C GLY A 239 -0.05 4.45 8.28
N GLU A 240 0.35 5.69 8.10
CA GLU A 240 0.37 6.35 6.80
C GLU A 240 1.73 6.98 6.53
N GLY A 241 2.05 7.17 5.26
CA GLY A 241 3.28 7.82 4.84
C GLY A 241 3.22 8.28 3.39
N ASP A 242 4.38 8.58 2.85
CA ASP A 242 4.50 9.14 1.50
C ASP A 242 5.19 8.14 0.57
N LEU A 243 4.79 8.12 -0.69
CA LEU A 243 5.51 7.43 -1.74
C LEU A 243 6.87 8.11 -1.93
N VAL A 244 7.96 7.35 -1.81
CA VAL A 244 9.33 7.90 -1.89
C VAL A 244 10.14 7.33 -3.05
N PHE A 245 9.67 6.24 -3.66
CA PHE A 245 10.40 5.60 -4.73
C PHE A 245 9.46 4.90 -5.71
N ILE A 246 9.72 5.09 -6.98
CA ILE A 246 9.12 4.38 -8.11
C ILE A 246 10.28 3.78 -8.88
N ASP A 247 10.28 2.47 -9.11
CA ASP A 247 11.35 1.82 -9.87
C ASP A 247 11.36 2.33 -11.33
N ASN A 248 12.55 2.43 -11.89
CA ASN A 248 12.77 2.85 -13.26
C ASN A 248 12.61 1.72 -14.29
N SER A 249 12.27 0.53 -13.83
CA SER A 249 12.11 -0.69 -14.64
C SER A 249 10.80 -1.41 -14.34
N VAL A 250 10.28 -2.08 -15.36
CA VAL A 250 9.15 -2.98 -15.27
C VAL A 250 9.67 -4.41 -15.13
N ASN A 251 9.17 -5.15 -14.16
CA ASN A 251 9.46 -6.58 -14.05
C ASN A 251 8.74 -7.32 -15.19
N ASN A 252 9.50 -7.82 -16.16
CA ASN A 252 8.96 -8.46 -17.36
C ASN A 252 8.24 -9.80 -17.07
N SER A 253 8.53 -10.45 -15.95
CA SER A 253 7.87 -11.72 -15.59
C SER A 253 6.48 -11.53 -15.02
N THR A 254 6.23 -10.42 -14.34
CA THR A 254 4.96 -10.12 -13.65
C THR A 254 4.20 -8.96 -14.30
N GLY A 255 4.86 -8.15 -15.14
CA GLY A 255 4.27 -6.94 -15.72
C GLY A 255 4.00 -5.85 -14.67
N THR A 256 4.78 -5.83 -13.59
CA THR A 256 4.59 -4.90 -12.46
C THR A 256 5.76 -3.94 -12.32
N VAL A 257 5.52 -2.82 -11.65
CA VAL A 257 6.53 -1.83 -11.24
C VAL A 257 6.56 -1.79 -9.72
N MET A 258 7.77 -1.85 -9.16
CA MET A 258 8.00 -1.78 -7.73
C MET A 258 7.95 -0.33 -7.22
N LEU A 259 7.26 -0.13 -6.11
CA LEU A 259 7.17 1.14 -5.42
C LEU A 259 7.58 0.97 -3.96
N LYS A 260 8.04 2.06 -3.33
CA LYS A 260 8.31 2.08 -1.89
C LYS A 260 7.67 3.31 -1.26
N ALA A 261 6.98 3.09 -0.16
CA ALA A 261 6.46 4.14 0.70
C ALA A 261 7.25 4.19 2.02
N ARG A 262 7.49 5.39 2.54
CA ARG A 262 8.15 5.60 3.83
C ARG A 262 7.09 5.90 4.88
N ILE A 263 7.04 5.04 5.91
CA ILE A 263 6.10 5.14 7.03
C ILE A 263 6.89 5.51 8.30
N PRO A 264 6.45 6.48 9.10
CA PRO A 264 7.16 6.89 10.32
C PRO A 264 7.32 5.79 11.36
N ASN A 265 6.34 4.86 11.46
CA ASN A 265 6.32 3.70 12.36
C ASN A 265 6.60 4.04 13.85
N GLN A 266 6.06 5.16 14.34
CA GLN A 266 6.32 5.63 15.72
C GLN A 266 5.88 4.62 16.78
N ALA A 267 4.78 3.91 16.54
CA ALA A 267 4.27 2.88 17.46
C ALA A 267 4.99 1.52 17.32
N THR A 268 5.99 1.40 16.43
CA THR A 268 6.75 0.16 16.15
C THR A 268 5.87 -1.05 15.83
N GLN A 269 4.72 -0.84 15.21
CA GLN A 269 3.78 -1.90 14.85
C GLN A 269 4.16 -2.63 13.56
N LEU A 270 4.94 -1.96 12.69
CA LEU A 270 5.45 -2.54 11.45
C LEU A 270 6.82 -3.18 11.68
N TRP A 271 6.94 -4.45 11.30
CA TRP A 271 8.18 -5.23 11.45
C TRP A 271 8.73 -5.63 10.08
N PRO A 272 10.06 -5.57 9.89
CA PRO A 272 10.70 -6.03 8.65
C PRO A 272 10.32 -7.48 8.33
N GLY A 273 9.94 -7.74 7.07
CA GLY A 273 9.47 -9.03 6.59
C GLY A 273 7.95 -9.25 6.68
N GLN A 274 7.22 -8.41 7.41
CA GLN A 274 5.76 -8.49 7.53
C GLN A 274 5.07 -8.15 6.21
N TYR A 275 4.00 -8.89 5.87
CA TYR A 275 3.10 -8.54 4.78
C TYR A 275 1.98 -7.64 5.29
N VAL A 276 1.58 -6.69 4.46
CA VAL A 276 0.60 -5.66 4.79
C VAL A 276 -0.25 -5.32 3.56
N ASN A 277 -1.47 -4.87 3.78
CA ASN A 277 -2.27 -4.26 2.72
C ASN A 277 -1.91 -2.78 2.58
N VAL A 278 -1.65 -2.39 1.34
CA VAL A 278 -1.30 -1.03 0.94
C VAL A 278 -2.46 -0.42 0.17
N ASN A 279 -2.91 0.74 0.60
CA ASN A 279 -3.86 1.57 -0.12
C ASN A 279 -3.18 2.89 -0.50
N MET A 280 -2.84 3.04 -1.77
CA MET A 280 -2.19 4.23 -2.31
C MET A 280 -3.26 5.19 -2.85
N ARG A 281 -3.43 6.34 -2.20
CA ARG A 281 -4.39 7.38 -2.60
C ARG A 281 -3.72 8.35 -3.57
N LEU A 282 -4.13 8.29 -4.85
CA LEU A 282 -3.58 9.12 -5.91
C LEU A 282 -4.18 10.54 -5.88
N ALA A 283 -5.50 10.64 -5.70
CA ALA A 283 -6.23 11.90 -5.69
C ALA A 283 -7.60 11.73 -5.05
N ILE A 284 -8.29 12.83 -4.81
CA ILE A 284 -9.70 12.87 -4.47
C ILE A 284 -10.44 13.49 -5.66
N GLN A 285 -11.39 12.75 -6.24
CA GLN A 285 -12.30 13.27 -7.27
C GLN A 285 -13.45 13.97 -6.55
N PRO A 286 -13.60 15.30 -6.68
CA PRO A 286 -14.59 16.05 -5.91
C PRO A 286 -16.02 15.77 -6.35
N ASP A 287 -16.22 15.56 -7.67
CA ASP A 287 -17.54 15.51 -8.31
C ASP A 287 -17.89 14.09 -8.77
N ALA A 288 -17.64 13.07 -7.95
CA ALA A 288 -17.97 11.70 -8.28
C ALA A 288 -19.46 11.44 -8.07
N VAL A 289 -20.15 10.92 -9.11
CA VAL A 289 -21.53 10.42 -8.97
C VAL A 289 -21.47 9.04 -8.35
N VAL A 290 -22.13 8.88 -7.20
CA VAL A 290 -22.00 7.69 -6.36
C VAL A 290 -23.37 7.11 -6.06
N VAL A 291 -23.43 5.77 -6.11
CA VAL A 291 -24.59 4.97 -5.70
C VAL A 291 -24.11 3.79 -4.84
N PRO A 292 -24.93 3.21 -3.97
CA PRO A 292 -24.59 1.96 -3.30
C PRO A 292 -24.29 0.87 -4.32
N GLN A 293 -23.26 0.05 -4.06
CA GLN A 293 -22.88 -1.07 -4.94
C GLN A 293 -24.04 -2.04 -5.20
N THR A 294 -24.95 -2.20 -4.25
CA THR A 294 -26.15 -3.03 -4.38
C THR A 294 -27.13 -2.57 -5.47
N ALA A 295 -27.06 -1.30 -5.89
CA ALA A 295 -27.89 -0.76 -6.97
C ALA A 295 -27.35 -1.13 -8.35
N VAL A 296 -26.06 -1.41 -8.49
CA VAL A 296 -25.43 -1.77 -9.76
C VAL A 296 -25.66 -3.25 -10.03
N GLN A 297 -26.25 -3.55 -11.20
CA GLN A 297 -26.51 -4.90 -11.65
C GLN A 297 -25.65 -5.22 -12.88
N THR A 298 -25.19 -6.46 -12.98
CA THR A 298 -24.43 -6.93 -14.16
C THR A 298 -25.33 -7.69 -15.10
N GLY A 299 -25.40 -7.28 -16.35
CA GLY A 299 -26.17 -7.93 -17.41
C GLY A 299 -25.31 -8.39 -18.58
N GLN A 300 -25.97 -8.96 -19.60
CA GLN A 300 -25.30 -9.43 -20.83
C GLN A 300 -24.58 -8.30 -21.60
N ASN A 301 -25.09 -7.08 -21.51
CA ASN A 301 -24.58 -5.90 -22.23
C ASN A 301 -23.73 -4.96 -21.34
N GLY A 302 -23.31 -5.43 -20.16
CA GLY A 302 -22.55 -4.62 -19.19
C GLY A 302 -23.33 -4.27 -17.92
N ASN A 303 -22.82 -3.33 -17.15
CA ASN A 303 -23.44 -2.90 -15.91
C ASN A 303 -24.62 -1.95 -16.18
N PHE A 304 -25.67 -2.06 -15.37
CA PHE A 304 -26.84 -1.21 -15.45
C PHE A 304 -27.42 -0.94 -14.06
N VAL A 305 -28.20 0.10 -13.94
CA VAL A 305 -29.02 0.41 -12.76
C VAL A 305 -30.49 0.49 -13.15
N TYR A 306 -31.37 0.32 -12.17
CA TYR A 306 -32.78 0.65 -12.36
C TYR A 306 -33.03 2.06 -11.79
N THR A 307 -33.43 2.99 -12.67
CA THR A 307 -33.90 4.32 -12.31
C THR A 307 -35.44 4.34 -12.28
N ILE A 308 -36.02 5.30 -11.58
CA ILE A 308 -37.48 5.47 -11.50
C ILE A 308 -37.88 6.70 -12.31
N VAL A 309 -38.61 6.46 -13.42
CA VAL A 309 -39.19 7.50 -14.27
C VAL A 309 -40.69 7.29 -14.34
N ASN A 310 -41.48 8.28 -13.97
CA ASN A 310 -42.95 8.23 -13.97
C ASN A 310 -43.51 6.99 -13.23
N GLN A 311 -42.98 6.67 -12.06
CA GLN A 311 -43.37 5.50 -11.24
C GLN A 311 -43.12 4.15 -11.94
N ARG A 312 -42.22 4.08 -12.89
CA ARG A 312 -41.77 2.86 -13.55
C ARG A 312 -40.29 2.66 -13.43
N ALA A 313 -39.89 1.40 -13.30
CA ALA A 313 -38.47 1.03 -13.31
C ALA A 313 -37.95 1.04 -14.75
N VAL A 314 -36.93 1.85 -15.00
CA VAL A 314 -36.26 1.95 -16.31
C VAL A 314 -34.83 1.46 -16.15
N ILE A 315 -34.42 0.56 -17.07
CA ILE A 315 -33.03 0.11 -17.12
C ILE A 315 -32.16 1.20 -17.75
N GLU A 316 -31.15 1.63 -17.06
CA GLU A 316 -30.17 2.60 -17.55
C GLU A 316 -28.79 1.96 -17.54
N ALA A 317 -28.16 1.88 -18.73
CA ALA A 317 -26.81 1.34 -18.86
C ALA A 317 -25.80 2.31 -18.23
N VAL A 318 -24.97 1.81 -17.35
CA VAL A 318 -23.97 2.61 -16.66
C VAL A 318 -22.56 2.07 -16.88
N THR A 319 -21.59 2.97 -16.87
CA THR A 319 -20.18 2.62 -16.81
C THR A 319 -19.68 2.87 -15.40
N GLU A 320 -19.44 1.81 -14.66
CA GLU A 320 -18.79 1.86 -13.36
C GLU A 320 -17.30 2.12 -13.56
N ASP A 321 -16.75 3.16 -12.89
CA ASP A 321 -15.31 3.47 -12.90
C ASP A 321 -14.57 2.63 -11.86
N ARG A 322 -15.08 2.62 -10.64
CA ARG A 322 -14.49 1.91 -9.51
C ARG A 322 -15.48 1.74 -8.36
N GLN A 323 -15.17 0.79 -7.51
CA GLN A 323 -15.83 0.59 -6.22
C GLN A 323 -14.95 1.10 -5.08
N VAL A 324 -15.55 1.77 -4.10
CA VAL A 324 -14.88 2.23 -2.88
C VAL A 324 -15.76 1.87 -1.68
N GLY A 325 -15.36 0.85 -0.93
CA GLY A 325 -16.20 0.27 0.12
C GLY A 325 -17.52 -0.29 -0.44
N ASP A 326 -18.64 0.15 0.11
CA ASP A 326 -19.98 -0.26 -0.31
C ASP A 326 -20.59 0.63 -1.40
N GLU A 327 -19.80 1.49 -2.02
CA GLU A 327 -20.25 2.47 -2.99
C GLU A 327 -19.57 2.30 -4.35
N ALA A 328 -20.36 2.44 -5.41
CA ALA A 328 -19.92 2.44 -6.80
C ALA A 328 -19.84 3.88 -7.33
N VAL A 329 -18.70 4.22 -7.92
CA VAL A 329 -18.51 5.48 -8.66
C VAL A 329 -18.90 5.26 -10.10
N ILE A 330 -19.87 6.02 -10.58
CA ILE A 330 -20.41 5.91 -11.95
C ILE A 330 -19.75 6.97 -12.84
N ALA A 331 -19.06 6.52 -13.89
CA ALA A 331 -18.41 7.41 -14.85
C ALA A 331 -19.37 7.95 -15.90
N LYS A 332 -20.35 7.13 -16.35
CA LYS A 332 -21.32 7.49 -17.39
C LYS A 332 -22.64 6.75 -17.17
N GLY A 333 -23.73 7.37 -17.65
CA GLY A 333 -25.04 6.74 -17.68
C GLY A 333 -25.95 7.09 -16.50
N LEU A 334 -25.49 7.90 -15.53
CA LEU A 334 -26.33 8.32 -14.40
C LEU A 334 -25.98 9.76 -14.01
N LYS A 335 -26.99 10.54 -13.67
CA LYS A 335 -26.83 11.92 -13.20
C LYS A 335 -27.13 12.01 -11.70
N ALA A 336 -26.49 12.98 -11.05
CA ALA A 336 -26.81 13.28 -9.66
C ALA A 336 -28.27 13.70 -9.48
N GLY A 337 -28.91 13.22 -8.42
CA GLY A 337 -30.32 13.47 -8.11
C GLY A 337 -31.26 12.45 -8.73
N GLU A 338 -30.80 11.54 -9.60
CA GLU A 338 -31.66 10.46 -10.11
C GLU A 338 -31.89 9.40 -9.02
N THR A 339 -33.13 8.91 -8.95
CA THR A 339 -33.53 7.88 -7.97
C THR A 339 -33.19 6.51 -8.52
N VAL A 340 -32.33 5.76 -7.84
CA VAL A 340 -31.93 4.40 -8.19
C VAL A 340 -32.51 3.38 -7.21
N ILE A 341 -32.84 2.19 -7.71
CA ILE A 341 -33.34 1.07 -6.89
C ILE A 341 -32.15 0.34 -6.30
N THR A 342 -32.08 0.26 -4.96
CA THR A 342 -30.94 -0.37 -4.23
C THR A 342 -31.13 -1.85 -4.03
N ARG A 343 -32.37 -2.29 -3.80
CA ARG A 343 -32.71 -3.71 -3.67
C ARG A 343 -33.57 -4.11 -4.87
N VAL A 344 -32.96 -4.78 -5.85
CA VAL A 344 -33.62 -5.21 -7.09
C VAL A 344 -34.28 -6.58 -6.86
N PRO A 345 -35.63 -6.66 -6.80
CA PRO A 345 -36.34 -7.94 -6.76
C PRO A 345 -36.10 -8.73 -8.04
N ARG A 346 -36.00 -10.07 -7.95
CA ARG A 346 -35.77 -10.94 -9.11
C ARG A 346 -36.90 -10.87 -10.18
N THR A 347 -38.06 -10.42 -9.77
CA THR A 347 -39.24 -10.25 -10.64
C THR A 347 -39.28 -8.92 -11.38
N LEU A 348 -38.41 -7.95 -10.99
CA LEU A 348 -38.39 -6.63 -11.57
C LEU A 348 -37.96 -6.69 -13.05
N ARG A 349 -38.72 -6.05 -13.92
CA ARG A 349 -38.43 -5.94 -15.36
C ARG A 349 -38.48 -4.48 -15.77
N ASN A 350 -37.89 -4.22 -16.96
CA ASN A 350 -37.94 -2.90 -17.56
C ASN A 350 -39.39 -2.45 -17.78
N ASN A 351 -39.66 -1.19 -17.50
CA ASN A 351 -40.98 -0.54 -17.63
C ASN A 351 -42.08 -1.05 -16.67
N MET A 352 -41.72 -1.79 -15.61
CA MET A 352 -42.68 -2.29 -14.64
C MET A 352 -43.07 -1.19 -13.64
N PRO A 353 -44.38 -1.09 -13.25
CA PRO A 353 -44.82 -0.12 -12.25
C PRO A 353 -44.22 -0.47 -10.89
N VAL A 354 -43.65 0.54 -10.20
CA VAL A 354 -43.01 0.39 -8.90
C VAL A 354 -43.58 1.40 -7.88
N SER A 355 -43.62 1.00 -6.61
CA SER A 355 -43.93 1.89 -5.50
C SER A 355 -42.69 2.00 -4.60
N VAL A 356 -42.31 3.23 -4.27
CA VAL A 356 -41.17 3.49 -3.36
C VAL A 356 -41.57 3.14 -1.94
N ASN A 357 -40.93 2.15 -1.36
CA ASN A 357 -41.21 1.67 0.01
C ASN A 357 -40.38 2.41 1.05
N ARG A 358 -39.13 2.79 0.71
CA ARG A 358 -38.19 3.49 1.57
C ARG A 358 -37.20 4.25 0.68
N THR A 359 -37.10 5.54 0.90
CA THR A 359 -35.94 6.28 0.41
C THR A 359 -34.89 6.21 1.52
N THR A 360 -33.90 5.35 1.36
CA THR A 360 -32.74 5.39 2.26
C THR A 360 -31.92 6.60 1.84
N SER A 361 -31.99 7.69 2.61
CA SER A 361 -30.99 8.75 2.49
C SER A 361 -29.61 8.11 2.66
N ALA A 362 -28.64 8.52 1.84
CA ALA A 362 -27.25 8.06 1.91
C ALA A 362 -26.78 8.02 3.37
N PRO A 363 -25.99 7.03 3.79
CA PRO A 363 -25.49 6.94 5.16
C PRO A 363 -24.83 8.26 5.52
N GLY A 364 -25.44 8.98 6.45
CA GLY A 364 -25.02 10.28 6.92
C GLY A 364 -23.66 10.19 7.60
N SER A 365 -22.97 11.30 7.54
CA SER A 365 -21.74 11.67 8.21
C SER A 365 -21.50 10.99 9.55
N PRO A 366 -20.26 10.62 9.89
CA PRO A 366 -19.93 10.12 11.21
C PRO A 366 -20.26 11.20 12.24
N THR A 367 -21.17 10.88 13.15
CA THR A 367 -21.33 11.59 14.42
C THR A 367 -20.01 11.45 15.17
N SER A 368 -19.29 12.57 15.28
CA SER A 368 -18.21 12.75 16.25
C SER A 368 -18.76 12.64 17.66
N PRO A 369 -18.05 12.04 18.58
CA PRO A 369 -17.90 12.52 19.94
C PRO A 369 -16.61 13.28 20.14
#